data_175793bd15aed21cd4988ca7384b8a3e
#
_entry.id   175793bd15aed21cd4988ca7384b8a3e
#
_cell.length_a   1.000
_cell.length_b   1.000
_cell.length_c   1.000
_cell.angle_alpha   90.00
_cell.angle_beta   90.00
_cell.angle_gamma   90.00
#
_symmetry.space_group_name_H-M   'P 1'
#
loop_
_entity.id
_entity.type
_entity.pdbx_description
1 polymer ?
#
loop_
_entity_poly.entity_id
_entity_poly.type
_entity_poly.pdbx_seq_one_letter_code
_entity_poly.pdbx_strand_id
1 'polypeptide(L)'
;SKIFATMIDNMDQGVLVVDDENRVQFVNQTALKTLGVVQNNIIGKPIRFRPLTFYSNFTHGHMQHIVSWDDKSELIIGQLHNIQGRQLFLMAFHQSHTSFSVANAPDEPHIEQLVGECRVMRQLKRLISRIAPSPSSVMVVGESGTGKEVVARAIHKLSGRRNKPFIAINCAAIPEQLLESELFGYVKGAFTGASANGKTGLIQAANTGTLFLDEIGDMPLMLQAKLLRAIEAREILPIGASSPIQVDIRIISATNQNLAQFIAEGKFREDLFYRLNVIPITLPPLRERQEDIELLVHYFLHLHTRRLGSVYPGIAPDVVEILRKHRWPGNLRELSNLMEYLVNVVPPG
;
A
#
# COMPACT_ATOMS: atom_id res chain seq x y z
N SER A 1 -14.79 37.35 17.79
CA SER A 1 -16.16 37.91 17.87
C SER A 1 -17.16 36.74 17.81
N LYS A 2 -18.31 36.90 18.47
CA LYS A 2 -19.39 35.88 18.50
C LYS A 2 -19.90 35.52 17.10
N ILE A 3 -19.86 36.49 16.18
CA ILE A 3 -20.31 36.27 14.79
C ILE A 3 -19.42 35.26 14.05
N PHE A 4 -18.09 35.37 14.23
CA PHE A 4 -17.13 34.46 13.61
C PHE A 4 -17.29 33.01 14.13
N ALA A 5 -17.46 32.85 15.45
CA ALA A 5 -17.71 31.54 16.04
C ALA A 5 -19.01 30.92 15.52
N THR A 6 -20.09 31.70 15.39
CA THR A 6 -21.36 31.23 14.86
C THR A 6 -21.27 30.84 13.38
N MET A 7 -20.51 31.60 12.58
CA MET A 7 -20.29 31.23 11.17
C MET A 7 -19.54 29.90 11.02
N ILE A 8 -18.51 29.70 11.80
CA ILE A 8 -17.72 28.46 11.76
C ILE A 8 -18.51 27.27 12.32
N ASP A 9 -19.35 27.48 13.33
CA ASP A 9 -20.19 26.41 13.88
C ASP A 9 -21.25 25.91 12.87
N ASN A 10 -21.65 26.73 11.92
CA ASN A 10 -22.59 26.36 10.87
C ASN A 10 -21.93 25.83 9.60
N MET A 11 -20.60 25.71 9.57
CA MET A 11 -19.91 25.13 8.43
C MET A 11 -20.10 23.61 8.38
N ASP A 12 -20.28 23.08 7.17
CA ASP A 12 -20.32 21.63 6.94
C ASP A 12 -18.93 20.99 7.05
N GLN A 13 -17.89 21.80 7.14
CA GLN A 13 -16.51 21.36 7.30
C GLN A 13 -16.12 21.36 8.79
N GLY A 14 -15.53 20.28 9.27
CA GLY A 14 -14.99 20.20 10.62
C GLY A 14 -13.75 21.09 10.78
N VAL A 15 -13.75 21.89 11.83
CA VAL A 15 -12.66 22.82 12.16
C VAL A 15 -12.21 22.60 13.59
N LEU A 16 -10.91 22.43 13.78
CA LEU A 16 -10.28 22.27 15.08
C LEU A 16 -9.02 23.13 15.15
N VAL A 17 -8.84 23.86 16.24
CA VAL A 17 -7.68 24.71 16.46
C VAL A 17 -7.01 24.32 17.77
N VAL A 18 -5.70 24.13 17.73
CA VAL A 18 -4.86 23.90 18.91
C VAL A 18 -3.84 25.03 19.06
N ASP A 19 -3.42 25.27 20.30
CA ASP A 19 -2.38 26.24 20.61
C ASP A 19 -0.97 25.65 20.43
N ASP A 20 0.06 26.40 20.83
CA ASP A 20 1.46 26.03 20.79
C ASP A 20 1.83 24.86 21.74
N GLU A 21 0.98 24.58 22.73
CA GLU A 21 1.10 23.41 23.60
C GLU A 21 0.27 22.22 23.13
N ASN A 22 -0.28 22.29 21.91
CA ASN A 22 -1.18 21.28 21.32
C ASN A 22 -2.48 21.08 22.11
N ARG A 23 -2.97 22.08 22.83
CA ARG A 23 -4.25 22.02 23.52
C ARG A 23 -5.36 22.59 22.66
N VAL A 24 -6.51 21.91 22.66
CA VAL A 24 -7.67 22.31 21.87
C VAL A 24 -8.21 23.64 22.36
N GLN A 25 -8.20 24.65 21.51
CA GLN A 25 -8.71 25.99 21.78
C GLN A 25 -10.11 26.20 21.19
N PHE A 26 -10.37 25.58 20.06
CA PHE A 26 -11.64 25.71 19.35
C PHE A 26 -11.96 24.42 18.60
N VAL A 27 -13.23 24.07 18.57
CA VAL A 27 -13.77 22.96 17.79
C VAL A 27 -15.21 23.30 17.40
N ASN A 28 -15.56 23.15 16.12
CA ASN A 28 -16.93 23.39 15.68
C ASN A 28 -17.81 22.14 15.80
N GLN A 29 -19.11 22.29 15.59
CA GLN A 29 -20.09 21.21 15.75
C GLN A 29 -19.82 20.03 14.80
N THR A 30 -19.43 20.32 13.56
CA THR A 30 -19.10 19.28 12.58
C THR A 30 -17.89 18.46 13.02
N ALA A 31 -16.85 19.11 13.56
CA ALA A 31 -15.68 18.42 14.10
C ALA A 31 -16.05 17.55 15.32
N LEU A 32 -16.89 18.03 16.21
CA LEU A 32 -17.38 17.26 17.37
C LEU A 32 -18.11 16.00 16.93
N LYS A 33 -18.96 16.09 15.92
CA LYS A 33 -19.66 14.94 15.35
C LYS A 33 -18.69 13.94 14.73
N THR A 34 -17.73 14.42 13.97
CA THR A 34 -16.71 13.57 13.31
C THR A 34 -15.85 12.84 14.33
N LEU A 35 -15.45 13.53 15.42
CA LEU A 35 -14.66 12.96 16.49
C LEU A 35 -15.48 12.09 17.47
N GLY A 36 -16.82 12.19 17.43
CA GLY A 36 -17.70 11.45 18.33
C GLY A 36 -17.59 11.91 19.79
N VAL A 37 -17.30 13.19 20.03
CA VAL A 37 -17.11 13.74 21.38
C VAL A 37 -17.98 14.97 21.61
N VAL A 38 -18.21 15.32 22.88
CA VAL A 38 -18.84 16.56 23.28
C VAL A 38 -17.78 17.65 23.58
N GLN A 39 -18.12 18.90 23.37
CA GLN A 39 -17.22 20.02 23.48
C GLN A 39 -16.44 20.07 24.80
N ASN A 40 -17.13 19.85 25.92
CA ASN A 40 -16.51 19.90 27.25
C ASN A 40 -15.48 18.80 27.50
N ASN A 41 -15.49 17.74 26.69
CA ASN A 41 -14.58 16.61 26.85
C ASN A 41 -13.30 16.78 26.05
N ILE A 42 -13.21 17.79 25.16
CA ILE A 42 -12.03 17.95 24.29
C ILE A 42 -11.38 19.34 24.43
N ILE A 43 -12.14 20.39 24.76
CA ILE A 43 -11.58 21.74 24.95
C ILE A 43 -10.53 21.74 26.07
N GLY A 44 -9.39 22.35 25.81
CA GLY A 44 -8.26 22.43 26.74
C GLY A 44 -7.44 21.17 26.86
N LYS A 45 -7.84 20.05 26.26
CA LYS A 45 -7.10 18.80 26.29
C LYS A 45 -6.01 18.80 25.21
N PRO A 46 -4.88 18.12 25.48
CA PRO A 46 -3.84 17.94 24.49
C PRO A 46 -4.33 17.02 23.38
N ILE A 47 -4.09 17.43 22.15
CA ILE A 47 -4.40 16.66 20.94
C ILE A 47 -3.16 16.56 20.07
N ARG A 48 -2.97 15.42 19.43
CA ARG A 48 -1.85 15.17 18.53
C ARG A 48 -2.33 14.83 17.15
N PHE A 49 -1.66 15.39 16.14
CA PHE A 49 -1.86 15.08 14.74
C PHE A 49 -0.65 14.32 14.22
N ARG A 50 -0.88 13.10 13.71
CA ARG A 50 0.17 12.30 13.10
C ARG A 50 -0.19 12.03 11.64
N PRO A 51 0.58 12.57 10.70
CA PRO A 51 0.26 12.37 9.29
C PRO A 51 0.49 10.92 8.88
N LEU A 52 -0.44 10.40 8.09
CA LEU A 52 -0.27 9.17 7.35
C LEU A 52 0.05 9.54 5.90
N THR A 53 1.22 9.17 5.42
CA THR A 53 1.64 9.51 4.08
C THR A 53 1.20 8.42 3.11
N PHE A 54 0.29 8.79 2.21
CA PHE A 54 -0.18 7.92 1.13
C PHE A 54 0.23 8.50 -0.21
N TYR A 55 0.79 7.68 -1.07
CA TYR A 55 1.18 8.13 -2.40
C TYR A 55 -0.02 8.51 -3.28
N SER A 56 -1.18 7.90 -3.07
CA SER A 56 -2.40 8.17 -3.83
C SER A 56 -3.05 9.52 -3.53
N ASN A 57 -2.71 10.17 -2.42
CA ASN A 57 -3.39 11.39 -1.96
C ASN A 57 -2.66 12.69 -2.29
N PHE A 58 -1.51 12.64 -2.96
CA PHE A 58 -0.76 13.85 -3.32
C PHE A 58 -1.47 14.74 -4.35
N THR A 59 -2.48 14.24 -5.05
CA THR A 59 -3.15 14.96 -6.13
C THR A 59 -4.16 16.01 -5.66
N HIS A 60 -4.57 16.01 -4.38
CA HIS A 60 -5.67 16.87 -3.90
C HIS A 60 -5.35 17.68 -2.65
N GLY A 61 -4.11 17.70 -2.17
CA GLY A 61 -3.73 18.50 -1.01
C GLY A 61 -4.35 18.05 0.32
N HIS A 62 -5.05 16.93 0.35
CA HIS A 62 -5.62 16.36 1.56
C HIS A 62 -4.75 15.19 2.03
N MET A 63 -4.34 15.24 3.28
CA MET A 63 -3.57 14.19 3.93
C MET A 63 -4.42 13.55 5.03
N GLN A 64 -4.31 12.23 5.18
CA GLN A 64 -4.90 11.55 6.32
C GLN A 64 -4.03 11.74 7.56
N HIS A 65 -4.68 11.98 8.69
CA HIS A 65 -4.03 12.13 9.98
C HIS A 65 -4.66 11.19 11.00
N ILE A 66 -3.85 10.64 11.88
CA ILE A 66 -4.34 10.11 13.14
C ILE A 66 -4.40 11.27 14.12
N VAL A 67 -5.61 11.54 14.60
CA VAL A 67 -5.87 12.57 15.60
C VAL A 67 -6.07 11.86 16.93
N SER A 68 -5.22 12.14 17.91
CA SER A 68 -5.22 11.44 19.20
C SER A 68 -5.43 12.41 20.35
N TRP A 69 -6.31 12.05 21.28
CA TRP A 69 -6.56 12.78 22.53
C TRP A 69 -6.93 11.77 23.63
N ASP A 70 -6.48 11.99 24.85
CA ASP A 70 -6.56 10.99 25.92
C ASP A 70 -6.10 9.61 25.36
N ASP A 71 -6.90 8.56 25.57
CA ASP A 71 -6.65 7.20 25.05
C ASP A 71 -7.42 6.91 23.75
N LYS A 72 -7.92 7.95 23.09
CA LYS A 72 -8.71 7.84 21.87
C LYS A 72 -7.90 8.28 20.67
N SER A 73 -8.18 7.68 19.53
CA SER A 73 -7.58 8.03 18.24
C SER A 73 -8.59 7.86 17.13
N GLU A 74 -8.57 8.80 16.19
CA GLU A 74 -9.41 8.77 15.00
C GLU A 74 -8.58 9.03 13.75
N LEU A 75 -8.88 8.31 12.68
CA LEU A 75 -8.29 8.54 11.36
C LEU A 75 -9.13 9.55 10.61
N ILE A 76 -8.59 10.72 10.35
CA ILE A 76 -9.33 11.85 9.76
C ILE A 76 -8.58 12.39 8.55
N ILE A 77 -9.32 12.60 7.46
CA ILE A 77 -8.80 13.25 6.26
C ILE A 77 -8.96 14.77 6.44
N GLY A 78 -7.90 15.50 6.18
CA GLY A 78 -7.95 16.95 6.29
C GLY A 78 -6.64 17.63 5.97
N GLN A 79 -6.62 18.93 6.15
CA GLN A 79 -5.46 19.79 5.96
C GLN A 79 -5.04 20.42 7.29
N LEU A 80 -3.76 20.31 7.60
CA LEU A 80 -3.17 20.93 8.77
C LEU A 80 -2.41 22.20 8.34
N HIS A 81 -2.80 23.34 8.90
CA HIS A 81 -2.19 24.63 8.64
C HIS A 81 -1.54 25.17 9.91
N ASN A 82 -0.33 25.67 9.81
CA ASN A 82 0.33 26.35 10.91
C ASN A 82 0.19 27.86 10.72
N ILE A 83 -0.48 28.51 11.65
CA ILE A 83 -0.77 29.96 11.60
C ILE A 83 -0.34 30.59 12.92
N GLN A 84 0.74 31.35 12.91
CA GLN A 84 1.26 32.11 14.06
C GLN A 84 1.38 31.27 15.35
N GLY A 85 1.98 30.07 15.25
CA GLY A 85 2.20 29.17 16.39
C GLY A 85 0.97 28.34 16.78
N ARG A 86 -0.15 28.50 16.08
CA ARG A 86 -1.35 27.66 16.25
C ARG A 86 -1.53 26.73 15.08
N GLN A 87 -2.03 25.54 15.35
CA GLN A 87 -2.37 24.59 14.32
C GLN A 87 -3.88 24.59 14.08
N LEU A 88 -4.25 24.86 12.84
CA LEU A 88 -5.63 24.78 12.36
C LEU A 88 -5.77 23.51 11.54
N PHE A 89 -6.64 22.61 11.97
CA PHE A 89 -6.98 21.40 11.23
C PHE A 89 -8.34 21.57 10.58
N LEU A 90 -8.36 21.57 9.25
CA LEU A 90 -9.57 21.59 8.44
C LEU A 90 -9.86 20.16 7.98
N MET A 91 -10.88 19.55 8.52
CA MET A 91 -11.33 18.22 8.12
C MET A 91 -11.90 18.30 6.69
N ALA A 92 -11.63 17.26 5.89
CA ALA A 92 -12.28 17.17 4.58
C ALA A 92 -13.79 17.13 4.76
N PHE A 93 -14.53 17.71 3.80
CA PHE A 93 -15.99 17.71 3.85
C PHE A 93 -16.50 16.29 4.06
N HIS A 94 -17.27 16.11 5.11
CA HIS A 94 -18.03 14.90 5.29
C HIS A 94 -19.18 14.97 4.29
N GLN A 95 -19.00 14.43 3.11
CA GLN A 95 -20.14 13.98 2.35
C GLN A 95 -20.70 12.81 3.14
N SER A 96 -21.80 13.08 3.85
CA SER A 96 -22.64 12.05 4.41
C SER A 96 -22.86 11.01 3.31
N HIS A 97 -22.30 9.79 3.51
CA HIS A 97 -22.46 8.65 2.60
C HIS A 97 -21.96 8.80 1.15
N THR A 98 -20.94 9.57 0.89
CA THR A 98 -19.95 9.00 0.02
C THR A 98 -19.04 8.16 0.91
N SER A 99 -19.47 6.93 1.18
CA SER A 99 -18.58 5.87 0.77
C SER A 99 -17.67 6.47 -0.28
N PHE A 100 -16.37 6.63 -0.02
CA PHE A 100 -15.47 6.45 -1.12
C PHE A 100 -15.97 5.14 -1.70
N SER A 101 -16.95 5.27 -2.54
CA SER A 101 -17.23 4.33 -3.55
C SER A 101 -15.93 4.33 -4.31
N VAL A 102 -15.03 3.47 -3.89
CA VAL A 102 -14.18 2.76 -4.79
C VAL A 102 -15.19 2.05 -5.66
N ALA A 103 -15.86 2.87 -6.49
CA ALA A 103 -16.69 2.38 -7.55
C ALA A 103 -15.72 1.58 -8.38
N ASN A 104 -15.83 0.25 -8.27
CA ASN A 104 -15.18 -0.74 -9.09
C ASN A 104 -13.66 -0.92 -8.92
N ALA A 105 -13.11 -0.86 -7.70
CA ALA A 105 -11.98 -1.72 -7.42
C ALA A 105 -12.55 -3.05 -6.93
N PRO A 106 -12.28 -4.16 -7.62
CA PRO A 106 -12.60 -5.46 -7.05
C PRO A 106 -11.88 -5.57 -5.72
N ASP A 107 -12.47 -6.27 -4.76
CA ASP A 107 -12.10 -6.56 -3.37
C ASP A 107 -10.59 -6.69 -3.06
N GLU A 108 -9.73 -5.77 -3.51
CA GLU A 108 -8.36 -5.73 -3.08
C GLU A 108 -8.26 -4.90 -1.80
N PRO A 109 -7.66 -5.47 -0.76
CA PRO A 109 -7.47 -4.75 0.49
C PRO A 109 -6.71 -3.45 0.19
N HIS A 110 -7.13 -2.35 0.79
CA HIS A 110 -6.54 -1.01 0.70
C HIS A 110 -5.07 -0.94 1.15
N ILE A 111 -4.29 -1.99 0.90
CA ILE A 111 -2.85 -2.12 1.16
C ILE A 111 -2.04 -1.26 0.18
N GLU A 112 -2.68 -0.50 -0.71
CA GLU A 112 -2.01 0.37 -1.68
C GLU A 112 -1.30 1.58 -1.05
N GLN A 113 -1.30 1.68 0.26
CA GLN A 113 -0.79 2.83 0.97
C GLN A 113 0.46 2.47 1.76
N LEU A 114 1.55 3.12 1.41
CA LEU A 114 2.82 2.95 2.11
C LEU A 114 2.77 3.75 3.42
N VAL A 115 2.40 3.08 4.51
CA VAL A 115 2.27 3.68 5.84
C VAL A 115 3.58 3.57 6.59
N GLY A 116 4.07 4.67 7.14
CA GLY A 116 5.25 4.72 7.99
C GLY A 116 5.99 6.03 7.91
N GLU A 117 6.57 6.45 9.02
CA GLU A 117 7.31 7.71 9.18
C GLU A 117 8.71 7.53 9.77
N CYS A 118 9.15 6.28 10.04
CA CYS A 118 10.51 6.04 10.48
C CYS A 118 11.52 6.42 9.37
N ARG A 119 12.76 6.64 9.75
CA ARG A 119 13.81 7.11 8.83
C ARG A 119 13.93 6.24 7.58
N VAL A 120 13.91 4.92 7.75
CA VAL A 120 14.04 3.98 6.64
C VAL A 120 12.86 4.11 5.68
N MET A 121 11.65 4.23 6.20
CA MET A 121 10.44 4.40 5.37
C MET A 121 10.42 5.75 4.64
N ARG A 122 10.87 6.82 5.28
CA ARG A 122 10.99 8.12 4.61
C ARG A 122 12.01 8.08 3.47
N GLN A 123 13.15 7.43 3.67
CA GLN A 123 14.15 7.23 2.61
C GLN A 123 13.59 6.38 1.46
N LEU A 124 12.87 5.31 1.78
CA LEU A 124 12.22 4.46 0.80
C LEU A 124 11.22 5.23 -0.06
N LYS A 125 10.36 6.03 0.58
CA LYS A 125 9.38 6.87 -0.12
C LYS A 125 10.04 7.87 -1.09
N ARG A 126 11.15 8.49 -0.68
CA ARG A 126 11.93 9.39 -1.54
C ARG A 126 12.51 8.64 -2.74
N LEU A 127 13.07 7.47 -2.51
CA LEU A 127 13.61 6.63 -3.58
C LEU A 127 12.52 6.24 -4.59
N ILE A 128 11.37 5.78 -4.09
CA ILE A 128 10.22 5.42 -4.94
C ILE A 128 9.78 6.61 -5.81
N SER A 129 9.63 7.79 -5.22
CA SER A 129 9.26 9.00 -5.96
C SER A 129 10.28 9.35 -7.05
N ARG A 130 11.57 9.14 -6.79
CA ARG A 130 12.65 9.41 -7.75
C ARG A 130 12.67 8.42 -8.90
N ILE A 131 12.46 7.14 -8.64
CA ILE A 131 12.60 6.08 -9.64
C ILE A 131 11.31 5.77 -10.41
N ALA A 132 10.16 6.15 -9.86
CA ALA A 132 8.86 5.84 -10.48
C ALA A 132 8.74 6.32 -11.93
N PRO A 133 9.19 7.53 -12.31
CA PRO A 133 9.16 7.96 -13.72
C PRO A 133 10.09 7.18 -14.65
N SER A 134 11.09 6.48 -14.13
CA SER A 134 12.04 5.70 -14.93
C SER A 134 11.38 4.42 -15.48
N PRO A 135 11.74 3.97 -16.69
CA PRO A 135 11.29 2.69 -17.23
C PRO A 135 12.12 1.49 -16.71
N SER A 136 13.16 1.73 -15.92
CA SER A 136 14.08 0.70 -15.45
C SER A 136 13.40 -0.34 -14.57
N SER A 137 13.90 -1.57 -14.65
CA SER A 137 13.45 -2.68 -13.80
C SER A 137 13.81 -2.45 -12.35
N VAL A 138 12.90 -2.78 -11.46
CA VAL A 138 13.06 -2.66 -10.01
C VAL A 138 12.95 -4.04 -9.38
N MET A 139 13.83 -4.34 -8.44
CA MET A 139 13.74 -5.56 -7.63
C MET A 139 13.53 -5.19 -6.18
N VAL A 140 12.43 -5.64 -5.60
CA VAL A 140 12.06 -5.42 -4.21
C VAL A 140 12.39 -6.67 -3.40
N VAL A 141 13.27 -6.52 -2.43
CA VAL A 141 13.69 -7.59 -1.53
C VAL A 141 13.17 -7.30 -0.13
N GLY A 142 12.63 -8.31 0.52
CA GLY A 142 12.16 -8.20 1.90
C GLY A 142 11.54 -9.51 2.37
N GLU A 143 11.45 -9.66 3.69
CA GLU A 143 10.79 -10.81 4.28
C GLU A 143 9.32 -10.90 3.86
N SER A 144 8.74 -12.09 3.98
CA SER A 144 7.32 -12.30 3.70
C SER A 144 6.45 -11.39 4.56
N GLY A 145 5.45 -10.76 3.95
CA GLY A 145 4.51 -9.90 4.64
C GLY A 145 4.98 -8.47 4.91
N THR A 146 6.09 -8.02 4.32
CA THR A 146 6.63 -6.66 4.49
C THR A 146 5.99 -5.60 3.60
N GLY A 147 5.16 -5.99 2.62
CA GLY A 147 4.49 -5.06 1.72
C GLY A 147 5.18 -4.82 0.38
N LYS A 148 5.84 -5.83 -0.18
CA LYS A 148 6.54 -5.71 -1.47
C LYS A 148 5.59 -5.34 -2.62
N GLU A 149 4.38 -5.89 -2.65
CA GLU A 149 3.37 -5.54 -3.65
C GLU A 149 2.89 -4.10 -3.51
N VAL A 150 2.75 -3.61 -2.28
CA VAL A 150 2.40 -2.21 -2.01
C VAL A 150 3.42 -1.25 -2.62
N VAL A 151 4.70 -1.57 -2.49
CA VAL A 151 5.79 -0.81 -3.11
C VAL A 151 5.67 -0.83 -4.64
N ALA A 152 5.42 -1.98 -5.22
CA ALA A 152 5.27 -2.13 -6.68
C ALA A 152 4.09 -1.29 -7.20
N ARG A 153 2.95 -1.32 -6.53
CA ARG A 153 1.77 -0.51 -6.89
C ARG A 153 2.04 0.98 -6.73
N ALA A 154 2.76 1.39 -5.69
CA ALA A 154 3.15 2.79 -5.49
C ALA A 154 4.05 3.29 -6.63
N ILE A 155 5.03 2.49 -7.06
CA ILE A 155 5.89 2.81 -8.20
C ILE A 155 5.06 2.97 -9.48
N HIS A 156 4.13 2.07 -9.73
CA HIS A 156 3.26 2.14 -10.91
C HIS A 156 2.39 3.41 -10.90
N LYS A 157 1.76 3.73 -9.78
CA LYS A 157 0.89 4.90 -9.63
C LYS A 157 1.61 6.22 -9.82
N LEU A 158 2.88 6.29 -9.43
CA LEU A 158 3.72 7.49 -9.60
C LEU A 158 4.47 7.53 -10.93
N SER A 159 4.34 6.51 -11.75
CA SER A 159 5.00 6.40 -13.05
C SER A 159 4.19 7.05 -14.17
N GLY A 160 4.81 7.22 -15.33
CA GLY A 160 4.12 7.63 -16.55
C GLY A 160 3.13 6.59 -17.08
N ARG A 161 3.18 5.37 -16.55
CA ARG A 161 2.29 4.24 -16.89
C ARG A 161 1.10 4.08 -15.95
N ARG A 162 0.83 5.06 -15.07
CA ARG A 162 -0.21 5.00 -14.04
C ARG A 162 -1.62 4.68 -14.54
N ASN A 163 -1.94 5.07 -15.77
CA ASN A 163 -3.23 4.81 -16.43
C ASN A 163 -3.20 3.57 -17.32
N LYS A 164 -2.11 2.83 -17.31
CA LYS A 164 -1.90 1.60 -18.06
C LYS A 164 -2.03 0.39 -17.15
N PRO A 165 -2.15 -0.83 -17.69
CA PRO A 165 -2.32 -2.02 -16.87
C PRO A 165 -1.23 -2.21 -15.83
N PHE A 166 -1.62 -2.67 -14.65
CA PHE A 166 -0.76 -3.25 -13.64
C PHE A 166 -1.17 -4.70 -13.45
N ILE A 167 -0.32 -5.61 -13.88
CA ILE A 167 -0.58 -7.05 -13.80
C ILE A 167 0.37 -7.66 -12.77
N ALA A 168 -0.21 -8.24 -11.72
CA ALA A 168 0.54 -8.92 -10.67
C ALA A 168 0.38 -10.43 -10.81
N ILE A 169 1.49 -11.15 -10.68
CA ILE A 169 1.51 -12.61 -10.66
C ILE A 169 2.42 -13.09 -9.53
N ASN A 170 1.95 -14.08 -8.77
CA ASN A 170 2.77 -14.77 -7.78
C ASN A 170 3.26 -16.08 -8.37
N CYS A 171 4.57 -16.17 -8.63
CA CYS A 171 5.20 -17.34 -9.25
C CYS A 171 5.14 -18.59 -8.38
N ALA A 172 5.00 -18.45 -7.06
CA ALA A 172 4.85 -19.57 -6.14
C ALA A 172 3.41 -20.10 -6.05
N ALA A 173 2.42 -19.25 -6.33
CA ALA A 173 1.01 -19.59 -6.19
C ALA A 173 0.43 -20.38 -7.37
N ILE A 174 1.09 -20.36 -8.53
CA ILE A 174 0.65 -21.02 -9.75
C ILE A 174 1.47 -22.30 -9.94
N PRO A 175 0.84 -23.48 -10.16
CA PRO A 175 1.55 -24.69 -10.47
C PRO A 175 2.47 -24.52 -11.68
N GLU A 176 3.67 -25.12 -11.61
CA GLU A 176 4.70 -24.99 -12.65
C GLU A 176 4.18 -25.28 -14.04
N GLN A 177 3.34 -26.31 -14.18
CA GLN A 177 2.73 -26.71 -15.48
C GLN A 177 1.81 -25.63 -16.08
N LEU A 178 1.21 -24.80 -15.22
CA LEU A 178 0.29 -23.74 -15.64
C LEU A 178 0.96 -22.40 -15.80
N LEU A 179 2.13 -22.19 -15.16
CA LEU A 179 2.78 -20.89 -15.11
C LEU A 179 3.18 -20.41 -16.50
N GLU A 180 3.67 -21.29 -17.36
CA GLU A 180 4.03 -20.94 -18.73
C GLU A 180 2.85 -20.45 -19.54
N SER A 181 1.73 -21.21 -19.54
CA SER A 181 0.52 -20.83 -20.27
C SER A 181 -0.14 -19.55 -19.72
N GLU A 182 -0.07 -19.32 -18.39
CA GLU A 182 -0.55 -18.09 -17.78
C GLU A 182 0.28 -16.88 -18.19
N LEU A 183 1.61 -16.99 -18.17
CA LEU A 183 2.50 -15.91 -18.51
C LEU A 183 2.52 -15.56 -20.00
N PHE A 184 2.72 -16.57 -20.85
CA PHE A 184 2.98 -16.37 -22.28
C PHE A 184 1.76 -16.59 -23.16
N GLY A 185 0.71 -17.24 -22.63
CA GLY A 185 -0.47 -17.59 -23.43
C GLY A 185 -0.19 -18.72 -24.41
N TYR A 186 -1.20 -19.06 -25.20
CA TYR A 186 -1.11 -20.05 -26.24
C TYR A 186 -2.07 -19.75 -27.38
N VAL A 187 -1.74 -20.25 -28.56
CA VAL A 187 -2.61 -20.17 -29.73
C VAL A 187 -3.59 -21.34 -29.78
N LYS A 188 -4.63 -21.22 -30.59
CA LYS A 188 -5.60 -22.28 -30.85
C LYS A 188 -4.89 -23.60 -31.24
N GLY A 189 -5.24 -24.68 -30.59
CA GLY A 189 -4.69 -26.00 -30.89
C GLY A 189 -3.25 -26.23 -30.44
N ALA A 190 -2.71 -25.42 -29.57
CA ALA A 190 -1.31 -25.49 -29.12
C ALA A 190 -0.98 -26.79 -28.40
N PHE A 191 -1.93 -27.39 -27.67
CA PHE A 191 -1.77 -28.65 -26.94
C PHE A 191 -3.12 -29.28 -26.64
N THR A 192 -3.13 -30.53 -26.19
CA THR A 192 -4.37 -31.23 -25.77
C THR A 192 -4.98 -30.55 -24.56
N GLY A 193 -6.25 -30.16 -24.65
CA GLY A 193 -6.96 -29.44 -23.61
C GLY A 193 -6.87 -27.91 -23.72
N ALA A 194 -6.17 -27.39 -24.72
CA ALA A 194 -6.14 -25.95 -24.99
C ALA A 194 -7.53 -25.42 -25.36
N SER A 195 -7.83 -24.17 -24.95
CA SER A 195 -9.06 -23.49 -25.34
C SER A 195 -9.17 -23.38 -26.86
N ALA A 196 -10.38 -23.52 -27.39
CA ALA A 196 -10.65 -23.43 -28.85
C ALA A 196 -10.25 -22.09 -29.46
N ASN A 197 -10.21 -21.01 -28.68
CA ASN A 197 -9.86 -19.64 -29.12
C ASN A 197 -8.44 -19.22 -28.74
N GLY A 198 -7.64 -20.11 -28.13
CA GLY A 198 -6.36 -19.75 -27.55
C GLY A 198 -6.51 -19.00 -26.24
N LYS A 199 -5.40 -18.51 -25.69
CA LYS A 199 -5.36 -17.74 -24.44
C LYS A 199 -4.32 -16.63 -24.56
N THR A 200 -4.71 -15.39 -24.21
CA THR A 200 -3.79 -14.26 -24.06
C THR A 200 -3.06 -14.39 -22.73
N GLY A 201 -1.73 -14.36 -22.78
CA GLY A 201 -0.90 -14.42 -21.57
C GLY A 201 -0.88 -13.11 -20.80
N LEU A 202 -0.45 -13.20 -19.52
CA LEU A 202 -0.37 -12.03 -18.62
C LEU A 202 0.68 -11.02 -19.05
N ILE A 203 1.77 -11.44 -19.66
CA ILE A 203 2.79 -10.51 -20.18
C ILE A 203 2.18 -9.64 -21.28
N GLN A 204 1.43 -10.22 -22.20
CA GLN A 204 0.74 -9.45 -23.23
C GLN A 204 -0.33 -8.54 -22.63
N ALA A 205 -1.07 -9.02 -21.61
CA ALA A 205 -2.06 -8.22 -20.90
C ALA A 205 -1.42 -6.99 -20.20
N ALA A 206 -0.17 -7.10 -19.78
CA ALA A 206 0.60 -6.00 -19.16
C ALA A 206 1.18 -5.02 -20.17
N ASN A 207 1.04 -5.28 -21.47
CA ASN A 207 1.62 -4.43 -22.51
C ASN A 207 1.27 -2.96 -22.32
N THR A 208 2.26 -2.09 -22.48
CA THR A 208 2.24 -0.65 -22.20
C THR A 208 2.22 -0.27 -20.71
N GLY A 209 2.02 -1.23 -19.81
CA GLY A 209 1.95 -1.03 -18.37
C GLY A 209 3.11 -1.64 -17.62
N THR A 210 2.79 -2.18 -16.45
CA THR A 210 3.74 -2.76 -15.51
C THR A 210 3.37 -4.22 -15.21
N LEU A 211 4.37 -5.10 -15.24
CA LEU A 211 4.27 -6.48 -14.79
C LEU A 211 4.97 -6.62 -13.44
N PHE A 212 4.24 -7.04 -12.43
CA PHE A 212 4.78 -7.34 -11.11
C PHE A 212 4.91 -8.85 -10.91
N LEU A 213 6.14 -9.32 -10.74
CA LEU A 213 6.47 -10.72 -10.55
C LEU A 213 6.86 -10.97 -9.09
N ASP A 214 5.89 -11.39 -8.29
CA ASP A 214 6.13 -11.75 -6.89
C ASP A 214 6.72 -13.16 -6.79
N GLU A 215 7.57 -13.38 -5.80
CA GLU A 215 8.29 -14.64 -5.59
C GLU A 215 9.04 -15.11 -6.84
N ILE A 216 9.81 -14.20 -7.43
CA ILE A 216 10.52 -14.48 -8.71
C ILE A 216 11.51 -15.64 -8.60
N GLY A 217 12.04 -15.90 -7.39
CA GLY A 217 12.95 -17.03 -7.15
C GLY A 217 12.33 -18.42 -7.36
N ASP A 218 11.00 -18.50 -7.35
CA ASP A 218 10.25 -19.75 -7.56
C ASP A 218 9.95 -20.02 -9.04
N MET A 219 10.34 -19.13 -9.95
CA MET A 219 10.16 -19.35 -11.37
C MET A 219 11.08 -20.47 -11.88
N PRO A 220 10.57 -21.47 -12.62
CA PRO A 220 11.41 -22.51 -13.22
C PRO A 220 12.44 -21.95 -14.20
N LEU A 221 13.61 -22.57 -14.26
CA LEU A 221 14.72 -22.11 -15.11
C LEU A 221 14.34 -21.94 -16.58
N MET A 222 13.52 -22.83 -17.11
CA MET A 222 13.08 -22.77 -18.52
C MET A 222 12.26 -21.49 -18.76
N LEU A 223 11.42 -21.11 -17.80
CA LEU A 223 10.62 -19.89 -17.91
C LEU A 223 11.45 -18.62 -17.67
N GLN A 224 12.50 -18.73 -16.87
CA GLN A 224 13.47 -17.63 -16.69
C GLN A 224 14.14 -17.27 -18.02
N ALA A 225 14.51 -18.24 -18.83
CA ALA A 225 15.08 -18.02 -20.17
C ALA A 225 14.08 -17.30 -21.09
N LYS A 226 12.82 -17.70 -21.07
CA LYS A 226 11.76 -17.05 -21.85
C LYS A 226 11.47 -15.62 -21.37
N LEU A 227 11.47 -15.41 -20.07
CA LEU A 227 11.29 -14.07 -19.48
C LEU A 227 12.45 -13.15 -19.88
N LEU A 228 13.69 -13.63 -19.82
CA LEU A 228 14.86 -12.87 -20.24
C LEU A 228 14.74 -12.41 -21.70
N ARG A 229 14.27 -13.30 -22.56
CA ARG A 229 14.02 -12.95 -23.98
C ARG A 229 12.96 -11.86 -24.12
N ALA A 230 11.88 -11.93 -23.34
CA ALA A 230 10.85 -10.90 -23.35
C ALA A 230 11.38 -9.54 -22.92
N ILE A 231 12.31 -9.50 -21.97
CA ILE A 231 12.93 -8.26 -21.49
C ILE A 231 13.93 -7.72 -22.53
N GLU A 232 14.80 -8.56 -23.05
CA GLU A 232 15.87 -8.13 -23.97
C GLU A 232 15.37 -7.82 -25.37
N ALA A 233 14.57 -8.71 -25.96
CA ALA A 233 14.05 -8.58 -27.30
C ALA A 233 12.72 -7.81 -27.39
N ARG A 234 12.08 -7.54 -26.24
CA ARG A 234 10.77 -6.90 -26.14
C ARG A 234 9.70 -7.63 -26.94
N GLU A 235 9.76 -8.93 -26.95
CA GLU A 235 8.80 -9.79 -27.64
C GLU A 235 8.61 -11.10 -26.88
N ILE A 236 7.43 -11.69 -27.05
CA ILE A 236 7.08 -12.99 -26.49
C ILE A 236 6.62 -13.92 -27.60
N LEU A 237 6.82 -15.23 -27.39
CA LEU A 237 6.31 -16.26 -28.26
C LEU A 237 5.28 -17.08 -27.49
N PRO A 238 3.96 -16.91 -27.77
CA PRO A 238 2.93 -17.77 -27.18
C PRO A 238 3.17 -19.23 -27.50
N ILE A 239 2.73 -20.13 -26.64
CA ILE A 239 2.86 -21.59 -26.85
C ILE A 239 2.17 -21.99 -28.16
N GLY A 240 2.90 -22.67 -29.05
CA GLY A 240 2.42 -23.09 -30.37
C GLY A 240 2.40 -22.01 -31.43
N ALA A 241 2.78 -20.78 -31.11
CA ALA A 241 2.88 -19.69 -32.10
C ALA A 241 4.15 -19.81 -32.96
N SER A 242 4.05 -19.39 -34.22
CA SER A 242 5.18 -19.34 -35.15
C SER A 242 5.84 -17.98 -35.24
N SER A 243 5.15 -16.93 -34.81
CA SER A 243 5.66 -15.54 -34.83
C SER A 243 5.54 -14.88 -33.47
N PRO A 244 6.54 -14.07 -33.08
CA PRO A 244 6.51 -13.37 -31.81
C PRO A 244 5.55 -12.19 -31.80
N ILE A 245 5.14 -11.80 -30.60
CA ILE A 245 4.31 -10.62 -30.32
C ILE A 245 5.18 -9.57 -29.64
N GLN A 246 5.14 -8.34 -30.12
CA GLN A 246 5.84 -7.20 -29.52
C GLN A 246 5.16 -6.80 -28.19
N VAL A 247 5.96 -6.57 -27.15
CA VAL A 247 5.50 -6.10 -25.86
C VAL A 247 6.42 -5.01 -25.31
N ASP A 248 5.82 -4.01 -24.69
CA ASP A 248 6.51 -2.95 -23.97
C ASP A 248 6.01 -2.97 -22.53
N ILE A 249 6.80 -3.53 -21.63
CA ILE A 249 6.45 -3.68 -20.22
C ILE A 249 7.56 -3.13 -19.33
N ARG A 250 7.16 -2.54 -18.21
CA ARG A 250 8.05 -2.28 -17.11
C ARG A 250 7.96 -3.45 -16.12
N ILE A 251 9.08 -4.01 -15.69
CA ILE A 251 9.11 -5.13 -14.78
C ILE A 251 9.51 -4.68 -13.38
N ILE A 252 8.68 -5.05 -12.40
CA ILE A 252 9.00 -4.96 -10.99
C ILE A 252 8.96 -6.39 -10.46
N SER A 253 10.05 -6.85 -9.85
CA SER A 253 10.17 -8.18 -9.27
C SER A 253 10.25 -8.10 -7.76
N ALA A 254 9.80 -9.13 -7.08
CA ALA A 254 9.91 -9.23 -5.64
C ALA A 254 10.37 -10.62 -5.21
N THR A 255 11.14 -10.69 -4.12
CA THR A 255 11.59 -11.94 -3.53
C THR A 255 11.87 -11.78 -2.05
N ASN A 256 11.66 -12.84 -1.27
CA ASN A 256 12.14 -12.99 0.10
C ASN A 256 13.39 -13.88 0.19
N GLN A 257 13.89 -14.35 -0.95
CA GLN A 257 14.96 -15.33 -1.03
C GLN A 257 16.29 -14.68 -1.39
N ASN A 258 17.38 -15.34 -1.04
CA ASN A 258 18.73 -14.96 -1.45
C ASN A 258 19.00 -15.46 -2.87
N LEU A 259 18.80 -14.60 -3.87
CA LEU A 259 19.00 -14.96 -5.28
C LEU A 259 20.48 -15.21 -5.62
N ALA A 260 21.44 -14.59 -4.92
CA ALA A 260 22.86 -14.89 -5.10
C ALA A 260 23.16 -16.35 -4.78
N GLN A 261 22.58 -16.88 -3.72
CA GLN A 261 22.67 -18.30 -3.39
C GLN A 261 21.99 -19.17 -4.45
N PHE A 262 20.83 -18.80 -4.93
CA PHE A 262 20.12 -19.51 -6.00
C PHE A 262 20.91 -19.56 -7.30
N ILE A 263 21.62 -18.49 -7.64
CA ILE A 263 22.53 -18.46 -8.79
C ILE A 263 23.69 -19.45 -8.60
N ALA A 264 24.31 -19.45 -7.41
CA ALA A 264 25.38 -20.37 -7.08
C ALA A 264 24.94 -21.85 -7.13
N GLU A 265 23.69 -22.15 -6.77
CA GLU A 265 23.10 -23.48 -6.80
C GLU A 265 22.51 -23.86 -8.17
N GLY A 266 22.57 -22.97 -9.17
CA GLY A 266 22.01 -23.21 -10.50
C GLY A 266 20.49 -23.16 -10.58
N LYS A 267 19.82 -22.55 -9.59
CA LYS A 267 18.35 -22.41 -9.52
C LYS A 267 17.84 -21.12 -10.15
N PHE A 268 18.71 -20.14 -10.31
CA PHE A 268 18.37 -18.84 -10.91
C PHE A 268 19.47 -18.42 -11.88
N ARG A 269 19.06 -17.89 -13.04
CA ARG A 269 20.00 -17.43 -14.06
C ARG A 269 20.63 -16.10 -13.67
N GLU A 270 21.94 -16.05 -13.76
CA GLU A 270 22.70 -14.81 -13.50
C GLU A 270 22.36 -13.69 -14.47
N ASP A 271 22.22 -13.99 -15.76
CA ASP A 271 21.86 -13.02 -16.80
C ASP A 271 20.50 -12.38 -16.55
N LEU A 272 19.50 -13.16 -16.14
CA LEU A 272 18.19 -12.64 -15.75
C LEU A 272 18.28 -11.76 -14.50
N PHE A 273 19.03 -12.19 -13.50
CA PHE A 273 19.21 -11.41 -12.27
C PHE A 273 19.71 -10.00 -12.56
N TYR A 274 20.72 -9.85 -13.38
CA TYR A 274 21.25 -8.53 -13.72
C TYR A 274 20.26 -7.66 -14.52
N ARG A 275 19.39 -8.25 -15.31
CA ARG A 275 18.35 -7.53 -16.03
C ARG A 275 17.18 -7.10 -15.12
N LEU A 276 16.89 -7.86 -14.08
CA LEU A 276 15.81 -7.55 -13.13
C LEU A 276 16.26 -6.60 -12.02
N ASN A 277 17.49 -6.72 -11.56
CA ASN A 277 18.03 -5.97 -10.42
C ASN A 277 18.78 -4.70 -10.86
N VAL A 278 18.15 -3.86 -11.66
CA VAL A 278 18.74 -2.57 -12.05
C VAL A 278 18.63 -1.58 -10.90
N ILE A 279 17.45 -1.47 -10.30
CA ILE A 279 17.21 -0.64 -9.11
C ILE A 279 16.81 -1.57 -7.96
N PRO A 280 17.72 -1.85 -7.02
CA PRO A 280 17.37 -2.64 -5.86
C PRO A 280 16.65 -1.81 -4.81
N ILE A 281 15.59 -2.36 -4.23
CA ILE A 281 14.89 -1.81 -3.08
C ILE A 281 14.81 -2.89 -2.02
N THR A 282 15.25 -2.57 -0.79
CA THR A 282 15.15 -3.46 0.35
C THR A 282 14.11 -2.91 1.34
N LEU A 283 13.09 -3.71 1.65
CA LEU A 283 12.10 -3.39 2.66
C LEU A 283 12.57 -3.86 4.03
N PRO A 284 12.46 -3.01 5.06
CA PRO A 284 12.79 -3.41 6.41
C PRO A 284 11.73 -4.36 6.97
N PRO A 285 12.12 -5.36 7.77
CA PRO A 285 11.16 -6.10 8.56
C PRO A 285 10.54 -5.21 9.64
N LEU A 286 9.35 -5.58 10.11
CA LEU A 286 8.61 -4.75 11.07
C LEU A 286 9.36 -4.54 12.39
N ARG A 287 10.13 -5.51 12.86
CA ARG A 287 10.98 -5.39 14.06
C ARG A 287 12.02 -4.27 13.98
N GLU A 288 12.37 -3.83 12.78
CA GLU A 288 13.28 -2.69 12.55
C GLU A 288 12.52 -1.36 12.35
N ARG A 289 11.20 -1.38 12.47
CA ARG A 289 10.30 -0.23 12.33
C ARG A 289 9.43 -0.02 13.57
N GLN A 290 9.97 -0.21 14.75
CA GLN A 290 9.20 -0.13 16.01
C GLN A 290 8.50 1.22 16.20
N GLU A 291 9.10 2.30 15.71
CA GLU A 291 8.50 3.64 15.77
C GLU A 291 7.20 3.76 14.97
N ASP A 292 7.02 2.92 13.96
CA ASP A 292 5.83 2.92 13.11
C ASP A 292 4.70 2.03 13.64
N ILE A 293 4.93 1.23 14.68
CA ILE A 293 3.94 0.26 15.19
C ILE A 293 2.63 0.95 15.56
N GLU A 294 2.67 2.05 16.27
CA GLU A 294 1.45 2.77 16.67
C GLU A 294 0.65 3.26 15.47
N LEU A 295 1.32 3.86 14.48
CA LEU A 295 0.69 4.30 13.24
C LEU A 295 0.03 3.13 12.50
N LEU A 296 0.74 2.02 12.39
CA LEU A 296 0.27 0.81 11.69
C LEU A 296 -0.89 0.15 12.41
N VAL A 297 -0.86 0.09 13.74
CA VAL A 297 -1.95 -0.42 14.56
C VAL A 297 -3.23 0.36 14.30
N HIS A 298 -3.17 1.68 14.40
CA HIS A 298 -4.33 2.53 14.14
C HIS A 298 -4.81 2.42 12.69
N TYR A 299 -3.88 2.38 11.74
CA TYR A 299 -4.22 2.20 10.33
C TYR A 299 -4.99 0.91 10.09
N PHE A 300 -4.50 -0.23 10.58
CA PHE A 300 -5.16 -1.51 10.38
C PHE A 300 -6.45 -1.64 11.15
N LEU A 301 -6.53 -1.10 12.37
CA LEU A 301 -7.79 -1.07 13.12
C LEU A 301 -8.88 -0.30 12.37
N HIS A 302 -8.57 0.87 11.83
CA HIS A 302 -9.52 1.64 11.02
C HIS A 302 -9.89 0.92 9.72
N LEU A 303 -8.91 0.34 9.04
CA LEU A 303 -9.13 -0.40 7.81
C LEU A 303 -10.12 -1.54 8.02
N HIS A 304 -9.89 -2.38 9.03
CA HIS A 304 -10.74 -3.55 9.30
C HIS A 304 -12.08 -3.15 9.90
N THR A 305 -12.14 -2.10 10.70
CA THR A 305 -13.39 -1.55 11.22
C THR A 305 -14.32 -1.11 10.10
N ARG A 306 -13.83 -0.37 9.12
CA ARG A 306 -14.60 0.04 7.94
C ARG A 306 -15.07 -1.16 7.11
N ARG A 307 -14.16 -2.08 6.84
CA ARG A 307 -14.42 -3.26 6.02
C ARG A 307 -15.46 -4.18 6.63
N LEU A 308 -15.45 -4.33 7.96
CA LEU A 308 -16.37 -5.23 8.69
C LEU A 308 -17.63 -4.52 9.16
N GLY A 309 -17.76 -3.20 8.96
CA GLY A 309 -18.88 -2.42 9.44
C GLY A 309 -18.99 -2.35 10.96
N SER A 310 -17.87 -2.55 11.67
CA SER A 310 -17.76 -2.54 13.12
C SER A 310 -17.44 -1.15 13.68
N VAL A 311 -17.49 -1.02 14.99
CA VAL A 311 -17.04 0.16 15.71
C VAL A 311 -15.55 0.02 16.04
N TYR A 312 -14.79 1.12 15.89
CA TYR A 312 -13.38 1.14 16.25
C TYR A 312 -13.19 0.88 17.74
N PRO A 313 -12.46 -0.19 18.13
CA PRO A 313 -12.38 -0.60 19.53
C PRO A 313 -11.46 0.30 20.38
N GLY A 314 -10.64 1.15 19.76
CA GLY A 314 -9.54 1.81 20.44
C GLY A 314 -8.44 0.82 20.84
N ILE A 315 -7.33 1.34 21.34
CA ILE A 315 -6.23 0.54 21.87
C ILE A 315 -5.51 1.29 22.97
N ALA A 316 -5.27 0.63 24.10
CA ALA A 316 -4.57 1.24 25.23
C ALA A 316 -3.07 1.40 24.94
N PRO A 317 -2.42 2.47 25.47
CA PRO A 317 -0.99 2.70 25.25
C PRO A 317 -0.06 1.58 25.71
N ASP A 318 -0.40 0.89 26.81
CA ASP A 318 0.35 -0.25 27.32
C ASP A 318 0.29 -1.46 26.37
N VAL A 319 -0.82 -1.66 25.68
CA VAL A 319 -0.96 -2.69 24.63
C VAL A 319 -0.06 -2.34 23.43
N VAL A 320 -0.01 -1.09 23.03
CA VAL A 320 0.90 -0.61 21.96
C VAL A 320 2.36 -0.92 22.32
N GLU A 321 2.76 -0.72 23.58
CA GLU A 321 4.12 -1.04 24.03
C GLU A 321 4.44 -2.54 23.94
N ILE A 322 3.49 -3.39 24.24
CA ILE A 322 3.63 -4.85 24.07
C ILE A 322 3.82 -5.19 22.59
N LEU A 323 3.02 -4.58 21.71
CA LEU A 323 3.11 -4.79 20.27
C LEU A 323 4.44 -4.31 19.69
N ARG A 324 5.02 -3.23 20.20
CA ARG A 324 6.36 -2.76 19.79
C ARG A 324 7.46 -3.78 20.08
N LYS A 325 7.36 -4.52 21.18
CA LYS A 325 8.38 -5.48 21.62
C LYS A 325 8.31 -6.82 20.90
N HIS A 326 7.19 -7.13 20.27
CA HIS A 326 7.03 -8.36 19.50
C HIS A 326 7.96 -8.35 18.27
N ARG A 327 8.46 -9.49 17.86
CA ARG A 327 9.41 -9.60 16.74
C ARG A 327 8.76 -9.60 15.36
N TRP A 328 7.48 -9.84 15.28
CA TRP A 328 6.68 -9.83 14.06
C TRP A 328 7.30 -10.66 12.93
N PRO A 329 7.42 -11.98 13.07
CA PRO A 329 7.97 -12.82 12.01
C PRO A 329 7.12 -12.79 10.73
N GLY A 330 5.83 -12.57 10.84
CA GLY A 330 4.91 -12.37 9.71
C GLY A 330 4.77 -10.91 9.26
N ASN A 331 5.54 -10.00 9.84
CA ASN A 331 5.60 -8.58 9.47
C ASN A 331 4.22 -7.88 9.44
N LEU A 332 3.95 -7.06 8.44
CA LEU A 332 2.68 -6.32 8.32
C LEU A 332 1.48 -7.24 8.18
N ARG A 333 1.63 -8.38 7.53
CA ARG A 333 0.53 -9.35 7.37
C ARG A 333 0.10 -9.91 8.72
N GLU A 334 1.06 -10.25 9.58
CA GLU A 334 0.78 -10.72 10.95
C GLU A 334 0.10 -9.63 11.76
N LEU A 335 0.60 -8.40 11.72
CA LEU A 335 0.01 -7.25 12.42
C LEU A 335 -1.41 -6.97 11.94
N SER A 336 -1.62 -6.93 10.64
CA SER A 336 -2.94 -6.73 10.03
C SER A 336 -3.92 -7.81 10.46
N ASN A 337 -3.51 -9.08 10.44
CA ASN A 337 -4.34 -10.21 10.86
C ASN A 337 -4.71 -10.12 12.35
N LEU A 338 -3.78 -9.71 13.19
CA LEU A 338 -4.07 -9.50 14.62
C LEU A 338 -5.09 -8.37 14.83
N MET A 339 -4.95 -7.27 14.10
CA MET A 339 -5.90 -6.15 14.20
C MET A 339 -7.29 -6.55 13.69
N GLU A 340 -7.37 -7.31 12.61
CA GLU A 340 -8.63 -7.87 12.12
C GLU A 340 -9.29 -8.77 13.16
N TYR A 341 -8.53 -9.66 13.79
CA TYR A 341 -9.00 -10.50 14.87
C TYR A 341 -9.57 -9.66 16.03
N LEU A 342 -8.85 -8.63 16.46
CA LEU A 342 -9.30 -7.76 17.56
C LEU A 342 -10.59 -7.03 17.24
N VAL A 343 -10.75 -6.54 16.01
CA VAL A 343 -12.00 -5.88 15.57
C VAL A 343 -13.19 -6.84 15.64
N ASN A 344 -12.97 -8.13 15.37
CA ASN A 344 -14.02 -9.14 15.40
C ASN A 344 -14.42 -9.58 16.81
N VAL A 345 -13.48 -9.62 17.76
CA VAL A 345 -13.69 -10.26 19.07
C VAL A 345 -13.82 -9.29 20.24
N VAL A 346 -13.31 -8.07 20.12
CA VAL A 346 -13.41 -7.06 21.17
C VAL A 346 -14.75 -6.34 21.06
N PRO A 347 -15.62 -6.41 22.11
CA PRO A 347 -16.87 -5.66 22.08
C PRO A 347 -16.59 -4.15 22.08
N PRO A 348 -17.46 -3.33 21.45
CA PRO A 348 -17.36 -1.90 21.55
C PRO A 348 -17.55 -1.48 23.01
N GLY A 349 -16.52 -0.82 23.57
CA GLY A 349 -16.49 -0.35 24.97
C GLY A 349 -17.13 1.01 25.16
#